data_8b303f6495319ee85a4a92bf4524d4f4
#
_entry.id   8b303f6495319ee85a4a92bf4524d4f4
#
_cell.length_a   1.000
_cell.length_b   1.000
_cell.length_c   1.000
_cell.angle_alpha   90.00
_cell.angle_beta   90.00
_cell.angle_gamma   90.00
#
_symmetry.space_group_name_H-M   'P 1'
#
loop_
_entity.id
_entity.type
_entity.pdbx_description
1 polymer ?
#
loop_
_entity_poly.entity_id
_entity_poly.type
_entity_poly.pdbx_seq_one_letter_code
_entity_poly.pdbx_strand_id
1 'polypeptide(L)'
;MIETEKRVAPLDDGPDWNFDLLETYHQEIARVARFYKLDTYPNQIEVITAEQMMDAYSSVGMPIGYQHWSFGKRFIHTERNYKRGQMGLAYEIVINSDPCIAYLMEENTMPMQALVMAHACYGHNSFFKNNYLFKAWTDASSIIDYLLFAKNYITQCEEKHGIEAVEQLLDSCHALMNFGVDRYKRPQKVSMAEEKRRQKAREDYLQTQVNELWRTLPKQHKAAGVEDRRYPAEPQENILYFIEKNAPLLEPWQREIVRIVRKISQYFYPQKQTQVMNEGWATFWHYTILNHLYDEGKLSDRFMMEVLHSHTNVVYQPAYNSRYYSGINPYALGFAMFTDLRRICENPTEEDRYWFPDYAGSNWVDTLHFAMQNFKDESFISQFLSPKVMRDMKLFAIDDDDLKNYLKVSAIHNDEGYRQVRNTLSAQYNLSNLEPNIQVYNVAVKGDRSLTLRYVPHNRIPLGDSRHEVLKHLHQLWGFDVVLEQDNGDLPADIIGRCPERKPGI
;
A
#
# COMPACT_ATOMS: atom_id res chain seq x y z
N MET A 1 12.28 55.85 12.43
CA MET A 1 12.65 54.83 13.43
C MET A 1 11.93 53.60 13.01
N ILE A 2 12.67 52.63 12.47
CA ILE A 2 12.14 51.32 12.14
C ILE A 2 12.02 50.60 13.49
N GLU A 3 10.80 50.33 13.96
CA GLU A 3 10.58 49.46 15.09
C GLU A 3 11.21 48.11 14.75
N THR A 4 12.31 47.77 15.38
CA THR A 4 12.85 46.41 15.39
C THR A 4 11.82 45.54 16.12
N GLU A 5 10.97 44.83 15.36
CA GLU A 5 10.20 43.72 15.89
C GLU A 5 11.17 42.84 16.70
N LYS A 6 10.82 42.64 17.97
CA LYS A 6 11.59 41.73 18.83
C LYS A 6 11.54 40.36 18.21
N ARG A 7 12.64 39.94 17.53
CA ARG A 7 12.78 38.54 17.12
C ARG A 7 12.60 37.66 18.35
N VAL A 8 11.66 36.76 18.30
CA VAL A 8 11.47 35.70 19.31
C VAL A 8 12.81 34.94 19.36
N ALA A 9 13.31 34.63 20.54
CA ALA A 9 14.51 33.81 20.66
C ALA A 9 14.23 32.39 20.17
N PRO A 10 15.14 31.75 19.42
CA PRO A 10 15.03 30.35 19.06
C PRO A 10 14.83 29.47 20.30
N LEU A 11 14.12 28.34 20.13
CA LEU A 11 13.87 27.38 21.21
C LEU A 11 15.18 26.78 21.72
N ASP A 12 16.07 26.45 20.80
CA ASP A 12 17.46 26.03 21.04
C ASP A 12 18.30 26.22 19.77
N ASP A 13 19.65 26.22 19.90
CA ASP A 13 20.59 26.36 18.80
C ASP A 13 21.62 25.22 18.74
N GLY A 14 21.52 24.22 19.62
CA GLY A 14 22.41 23.05 19.68
C GLY A 14 21.93 21.87 18.84
N PRO A 15 22.86 20.93 18.54
CA PRO A 15 22.52 19.67 17.90
C PRO A 15 21.99 18.62 18.89
N ASP A 16 22.30 18.78 20.18
CA ASP A 16 21.98 17.81 21.21
C ASP A 16 20.54 17.95 21.64
N TRP A 17 19.91 16.83 21.96
CA TRP A 17 18.53 16.79 22.43
C TRP A 17 18.44 16.16 23.83
N ASN A 18 17.36 16.46 24.51
CA ASN A 18 16.91 15.81 25.74
C ASN A 18 15.38 15.73 25.71
N PHE A 19 14.78 14.97 26.62
CA PHE A 19 13.34 14.74 26.61
C PHE A 19 12.53 16.03 26.83
N ASP A 20 12.99 16.96 27.65
CA ASP A 20 12.29 18.25 27.89
C ASP A 20 12.30 19.11 26.62
N LEU A 21 13.43 19.16 25.93
CA LEU A 21 13.57 19.89 24.68
C LEU A 21 12.74 19.24 23.56
N LEU A 22 12.76 17.89 23.48
CA LEU A 22 11.97 17.13 22.53
C LEU A 22 10.47 17.38 22.72
N GLU A 23 9.98 17.40 23.97
CA GLU A 23 8.60 17.73 24.29
C GLU A 23 8.26 19.18 23.92
N THR A 24 9.17 20.12 24.14
CA THR A 24 8.99 21.52 23.75
C THR A 24 8.79 21.68 22.24
N TYR A 25 9.63 21.04 21.45
CA TYR A 25 9.48 21.03 19.98
C TYR A 25 8.22 20.31 19.55
N HIS A 26 7.88 19.20 20.19
CA HIS A 26 6.65 18.46 19.91
C HIS A 26 5.40 19.33 20.10
N GLN A 27 5.33 20.11 21.21
CA GLN A 27 4.22 21.02 21.49
C GLN A 27 4.09 22.13 20.44
N GLU A 28 5.21 22.72 19.99
CA GLU A 28 5.21 23.74 18.98
C GLU A 28 4.81 23.20 17.59
N ILE A 29 5.34 22.04 17.21
CA ILE A 29 4.92 21.31 16.00
C ILE A 29 3.43 21.01 16.06
N ALA A 30 2.92 20.52 17.21
CA ALA A 30 1.51 20.26 17.43
C ALA A 30 0.63 21.51 17.26
N ARG A 31 1.11 22.65 17.74
CA ARG A 31 0.42 23.94 17.61
C ARG A 31 0.24 24.32 16.15
N VAL A 32 1.32 24.25 15.36
CA VAL A 32 1.31 24.56 13.93
C VAL A 32 0.50 23.53 13.15
N ALA A 33 0.59 22.24 13.48
CA ALA A 33 -0.21 21.20 12.87
C ALA A 33 -1.73 21.46 13.06
N ARG A 34 -2.14 21.85 14.25
CA ARG A 34 -3.54 22.26 14.53
C ARG A 34 -3.96 23.49 13.73
N PHE A 35 -3.07 24.47 13.56
CA PHE A 35 -3.32 25.64 12.72
C PHE A 35 -3.69 25.25 11.29
N TYR A 36 -3.00 24.24 10.74
CA TYR A 36 -3.29 23.67 9.41
C TYR A 36 -4.36 22.57 9.40
N LYS A 37 -5.08 22.40 10.50
CA LYS A 37 -6.19 21.43 10.66
C LYS A 37 -5.75 19.97 10.47
N LEU A 38 -4.51 19.61 10.78
CA LEU A 38 -4.08 18.22 10.77
C LEU A 38 -4.78 17.46 11.91
N ASP A 39 -5.63 16.52 11.54
CA ASP A 39 -6.33 15.63 12.46
C ASP A 39 -5.56 14.33 12.64
N THR A 40 -5.06 14.06 13.83
CA THR A 40 -4.19 12.93 14.17
C THR A 40 -4.78 12.08 15.29
N TYR A 41 -4.37 10.81 15.39
CA TYR A 41 -4.45 10.07 16.64
C TYR A 41 -3.52 10.71 17.70
N PRO A 42 -3.73 10.47 19.01
CA PRO A 42 -2.71 10.80 19.99
C PRO A 42 -1.36 10.18 19.62
N ASN A 43 -0.28 10.92 19.80
CA ASN A 43 1.06 10.43 19.49
C ASN A 43 1.69 9.77 20.73
N GLN A 44 2.32 8.60 20.50
CA GLN A 44 3.23 7.96 21.45
C GLN A 44 4.61 7.94 20.79
N ILE A 45 5.55 8.69 21.36
CA ILE A 45 6.92 8.80 20.83
C ILE A 45 7.83 7.90 21.66
N GLU A 46 8.52 7.01 20.96
CA GLU A 46 9.50 6.07 21.50
C GLU A 46 10.86 6.36 20.89
N VAL A 47 11.91 6.54 21.71
CA VAL A 47 13.26 6.72 21.23
C VAL A 47 13.99 5.39 21.33
N ILE A 48 14.57 4.93 20.21
CA ILE A 48 15.23 3.62 20.09
C ILE A 48 16.62 3.77 19.47
N THR A 49 17.48 2.80 19.72
CA THR A 49 18.83 2.75 19.14
C THR A 49 18.79 2.36 17.66
N ALA A 50 19.87 2.65 16.91
CA ALA A 50 20.02 2.23 15.52
C ALA A 50 19.89 0.71 15.35
N GLU A 51 20.35 -0.09 16.32
CA GLU A 51 20.24 -1.55 16.29
C GLU A 51 18.78 -2.00 16.41
N GLN A 52 18.02 -1.41 17.34
CA GLN A 52 16.58 -1.67 17.49
C GLN A 52 15.79 -1.21 16.25
N MET A 53 16.20 -0.10 15.64
CA MET A 53 15.61 0.39 14.38
C MET A 53 15.83 -0.61 13.25
N MET A 54 17.05 -1.17 13.12
CA MET A 54 17.37 -2.19 12.11
C MET A 54 16.56 -3.48 12.33
N ASP A 55 16.38 -3.91 13.57
CA ASP A 55 15.56 -5.08 13.90
C ASP A 55 14.09 -4.85 13.50
N ALA A 56 13.55 -3.70 13.84
CA ALA A 56 12.21 -3.31 13.45
C ALA A 56 12.00 -3.27 11.92
N TYR A 57 12.98 -2.75 11.17
CA TYR A 57 12.98 -2.79 9.71
C TYR A 57 12.93 -4.21 9.16
N SER A 58 13.72 -5.09 9.74
CA SER A 58 13.83 -6.49 9.31
C SER A 58 12.53 -7.24 9.54
N SER A 59 11.78 -6.85 10.55
CA SER A 59 10.47 -7.39 10.92
C SER A 59 9.31 -6.72 10.18
N VAL A 60 9.54 -6.27 8.93
CA VAL A 60 8.51 -5.62 8.09
C VAL A 60 7.98 -4.31 8.70
N GLY A 61 8.82 -3.58 9.45
CA GLY A 61 8.43 -2.34 10.12
C GLY A 61 7.54 -2.56 11.36
N MET A 62 7.50 -3.79 11.91
CA MET A 62 6.72 -4.13 13.09
C MET A 62 7.63 -4.63 14.21
N PRO A 63 8.09 -3.77 15.13
CA PRO A 63 8.95 -4.17 16.25
C PRO A 63 8.24 -5.11 17.24
N ILE A 64 6.93 -5.24 17.16
CA ILE A 64 6.09 -6.07 18.03
C ILE A 64 5.59 -7.32 17.27
N GLY A 65 6.28 -7.80 16.25
CA GLY A 65 5.86 -8.95 15.44
C GLY A 65 6.28 -10.30 16.03
N TYR A 66 5.76 -11.38 15.43
CA TYR A 66 6.29 -12.73 15.65
C TYR A 66 7.64 -12.90 14.95
N GLN A 67 8.42 -13.89 15.39
CA GLN A 67 9.72 -14.19 14.80
C GLN A 67 9.59 -15.08 13.58
N HIS A 68 10.48 -14.91 12.61
CA HIS A 68 10.60 -15.78 11.44
C HIS A 68 12.03 -15.72 10.89
N TRP A 69 12.59 -16.83 10.42
CA TRP A 69 13.97 -16.93 9.93
C TRP A 69 14.30 -15.88 8.85
N SER A 70 13.34 -15.53 7.99
CA SER A 70 13.54 -14.55 6.92
C SER A 70 13.82 -13.14 7.45
N PHE A 71 13.35 -12.81 8.65
CA PHE A 71 13.60 -11.52 9.31
C PHE A 71 15.06 -11.42 9.75
N GLY A 72 15.62 -12.47 10.36
CA GLY A 72 17.03 -12.52 10.70
C GLY A 72 17.95 -12.40 9.48
N LYS A 73 17.59 -13.03 8.36
CA LYS A 73 18.33 -12.88 7.10
C LYS A 73 18.28 -11.43 6.56
N ARG A 74 17.15 -10.77 6.65
CA ARG A 74 17.01 -9.34 6.30
C ARG A 74 17.84 -8.46 7.22
N PHE A 75 17.82 -8.72 8.53
CA PHE A 75 18.61 -7.98 9.51
C PHE A 75 20.09 -7.99 9.14
N ILE A 76 20.70 -9.17 8.93
CA ILE A 76 22.11 -9.31 8.54
C ILE A 76 22.42 -8.56 7.23
N HIS A 77 21.50 -8.59 6.27
CA HIS A 77 21.67 -7.87 5.00
C HIS A 77 21.64 -6.34 5.20
N THR A 78 20.66 -5.85 5.96
CA THR A 78 20.47 -4.42 6.27
C THR A 78 21.67 -3.90 7.08
N GLU A 79 22.10 -4.62 8.11
CA GLU A 79 23.26 -4.27 8.93
C GLU A 79 24.55 -4.17 8.11
N ARG A 80 24.79 -5.12 7.19
CA ARG A 80 25.96 -5.07 6.30
C ARG A 80 25.94 -3.87 5.38
N ASN A 81 24.79 -3.53 4.81
CA ASN A 81 24.63 -2.36 3.92
C ASN A 81 24.80 -1.07 4.69
N TYR A 82 24.25 -0.97 5.89
CA TYR A 82 24.41 0.16 6.79
C TYR A 82 25.90 0.38 7.18
N LYS A 83 26.57 -0.66 7.67
CA LYS A 83 28.01 -0.60 8.03
C LYS A 83 28.92 -0.24 6.85
N ARG A 84 28.49 -0.52 5.61
CA ARG A 84 29.21 -0.14 4.38
C ARG A 84 28.86 1.25 3.87
N GLY A 85 27.96 1.97 4.54
CA GLY A 85 27.46 3.27 4.07
C GLY A 85 26.68 3.19 2.76
N GLN A 86 26.19 2.00 2.37
CA GLN A 86 25.42 1.79 1.14
C GLN A 86 23.93 2.00 1.35
N MET A 87 23.48 2.10 2.58
CA MET A 87 22.09 2.30 2.97
C MET A 87 22.07 3.24 4.19
N GLY A 88 21.31 4.34 4.09
CA GLY A 88 20.88 5.11 5.26
C GLY A 88 19.80 4.33 5.99
N LEU A 89 19.81 4.36 7.32
CA LEU A 89 18.61 3.97 8.06
C LEU A 89 17.57 5.05 7.83
N ALA A 90 16.31 4.67 7.67
CA ALA A 90 15.26 5.63 7.88
C ALA A 90 15.32 6.06 9.35
N TYR A 91 15.09 7.31 9.55
CA TYR A 91 15.23 7.93 10.87
C TYR A 91 14.01 7.69 11.76
N GLU A 92 13.03 6.91 11.25
CA GLU A 92 11.72 6.69 11.89
C GLU A 92 11.04 5.40 11.46
N ILE A 93 10.19 4.89 12.34
CA ILE A 93 9.13 3.91 12.01
C ILE A 93 7.85 4.42 12.63
N VAL A 94 6.75 4.37 11.86
CA VAL A 94 5.43 4.82 12.33
C VAL A 94 4.43 3.68 12.21
N ILE A 95 3.76 3.38 13.31
CA ILE A 95 2.70 2.37 13.35
C ILE A 95 1.33 3.07 13.32
N ASN A 96 0.50 2.71 12.35
CA ASN A 96 -0.88 3.13 12.28
C ASN A 96 -1.69 2.47 13.40
N SER A 97 -1.62 3.04 14.58
CA SER A 97 -2.31 2.61 15.80
C SER A 97 -2.97 3.79 16.49
N ASP A 98 -3.80 3.53 17.47
CA ASP A 98 -4.39 4.54 18.36
C ASP A 98 -4.09 4.17 19.83
N PRO A 99 -3.14 4.88 20.49
CA PRO A 99 -2.31 5.98 20.00
C PRO A 99 -1.36 5.57 18.85
N CYS A 100 -1.03 6.52 17.97
CA CYS A 100 -0.07 6.31 16.88
C CYS A 100 1.34 6.27 17.47
N ILE A 101 2.07 5.17 17.25
CA ILE A 101 3.41 4.98 17.80
C ILE A 101 4.43 5.42 16.74
N ALA A 102 5.29 6.36 17.11
CA ALA A 102 6.40 6.83 16.31
C ALA A 102 7.73 6.48 17.00
N TYR A 103 8.55 5.67 16.34
CA TYR A 103 9.90 5.35 16.80
C TYR A 103 10.89 6.33 16.16
N LEU A 104 11.64 7.04 17.00
CA LEU A 104 12.69 7.95 16.62
C LEU A 104 14.04 7.35 16.98
N MET A 105 15.06 7.63 16.16
CA MET A 105 16.40 7.11 16.40
C MET A 105 17.15 7.99 17.40
N GLU A 106 17.78 7.38 18.42
CA GLU A 106 18.52 8.07 19.48
C GLU A 106 19.67 8.94 18.93
N GLU A 107 20.33 8.49 17.85
CA GLU A 107 21.47 9.14 17.24
C GLU A 107 21.11 10.39 16.38
N ASN A 108 19.82 10.68 16.21
CA ASN A 108 19.40 11.89 15.51
C ASN A 108 19.77 13.14 16.29
N THR A 109 20.18 14.19 15.57
CA THR A 109 20.31 15.53 16.14
C THR A 109 18.94 16.15 16.46
N MET A 110 18.88 17.22 17.26
CA MET A 110 17.61 17.90 17.56
C MET A 110 16.87 18.38 16.30
N PRO A 111 17.53 19.00 15.28
CA PRO A 111 16.88 19.32 14.01
C PRO A 111 16.27 18.10 13.32
N MET A 112 16.99 16.96 13.34
CA MET A 112 16.48 15.71 12.77
C MET A 112 15.33 15.14 13.57
N GLN A 113 15.37 15.20 14.92
CA GLN A 113 14.25 14.78 15.77
C GLN A 113 12.99 15.60 15.46
N ALA A 114 13.12 16.91 15.32
CA ALA A 114 12.01 17.80 14.99
C ALA A 114 11.44 17.52 13.59
N LEU A 115 12.33 17.29 12.60
CA LEU A 115 11.91 16.90 11.23
C LEU A 115 11.12 15.60 11.27
N VAL A 116 11.65 14.59 11.95
CA VAL A 116 11.03 13.27 12.06
C VAL A 116 9.70 13.36 12.83
N MET A 117 9.64 14.12 13.93
CA MET A 117 8.36 14.33 14.64
C MET A 117 7.29 14.97 13.75
N ALA A 118 7.65 16.01 12.97
CA ALA A 118 6.71 16.65 12.06
C ALA A 118 6.25 15.69 10.95
N HIS A 119 7.16 14.87 10.45
CA HIS A 119 6.89 13.87 9.40
C HIS A 119 6.03 12.71 9.92
N ALA A 120 6.45 12.06 11.00
CA ALA A 120 5.81 10.89 11.57
C ALA A 120 4.51 11.23 12.31
N CYS A 121 4.61 12.08 13.34
CA CYS A 121 3.52 12.32 14.27
C CYS A 121 2.39 13.17 13.67
N TYR A 122 2.68 13.96 12.63
CA TYR A 122 1.67 14.84 12.02
C TYR A 122 1.45 14.56 10.54
N GLY A 123 2.49 14.24 9.78
CA GLY A 123 2.35 13.80 8.40
C GLY A 123 1.69 12.43 8.28
N HIS A 124 2.42 11.37 8.60
CA HIS A 124 1.93 9.99 8.48
C HIS A 124 0.69 9.73 9.35
N ASN A 125 0.69 10.17 10.60
CA ASN A 125 -0.43 9.97 11.51
C ASN A 125 -1.73 10.57 10.95
N SER A 126 -1.70 11.82 10.45
CA SER A 126 -2.90 12.44 9.86
C SER A 126 -3.36 11.74 8.58
N PHE A 127 -2.43 11.19 7.80
CA PHE A 127 -2.74 10.39 6.63
C PHE A 127 -3.44 9.09 7.01
N PHE A 128 -2.87 8.33 7.93
CA PHE A 128 -3.43 7.06 8.40
C PHE A 128 -4.84 7.22 8.96
N LYS A 129 -5.05 8.25 9.78
CA LYS A 129 -6.35 8.51 10.39
C LYS A 129 -7.41 8.89 9.36
N ASN A 130 -7.04 9.60 8.28
CA ASN A 130 -8.02 10.27 7.44
C ASN A 130 -8.18 9.71 6.03
N ASN A 131 -7.17 9.04 5.46
CA ASN A 131 -7.31 8.44 4.15
C ASN A 131 -8.36 7.31 4.14
N TYR A 132 -9.19 7.28 3.10
CA TYR A 132 -10.32 6.35 2.98
C TYR A 132 -9.93 4.87 2.97
N LEU A 133 -8.74 4.54 2.43
CA LEU A 133 -8.27 3.14 2.40
C LEU A 133 -7.90 2.65 3.81
N PHE A 134 -7.22 3.47 4.59
CA PHE A 134 -6.90 3.11 5.96
C PHE A 134 -8.16 2.97 6.81
N LYS A 135 -9.11 3.91 6.70
CA LYS A 135 -10.42 3.80 7.37
C LYS A 135 -11.22 2.56 6.96
N ALA A 136 -11.07 2.12 5.73
CA ALA A 136 -11.81 0.97 5.21
C ALA A 136 -11.19 -0.38 5.61
N TRP A 137 -9.84 -0.45 5.70
CA TRP A 137 -9.12 -1.72 5.73
C TRP A 137 -8.24 -1.93 6.97
N THR A 138 -8.04 -0.90 7.79
CA THR A 138 -7.24 -1.02 9.02
C THR A 138 -8.10 -0.70 10.25
N ASP A 139 -7.70 -1.25 11.39
CA ASP A 139 -8.26 -0.94 12.70
C ASP A 139 -7.10 -0.53 13.61
N ALA A 140 -6.89 0.78 13.70
CA ALA A 140 -5.80 1.37 14.47
C ALA A 140 -5.93 1.08 15.97
N SER A 141 -7.15 0.96 16.48
CA SER A 141 -7.40 0.77 17.93
C SER A 141 -7.04 -0.64 18.40
N SER A 142 -7.07 -1.65 17.53
CA SER A 142 -6.87 -3.05 17.94
C SER A 142 -5.57 -3.67 17.43
N ILE A 143 -4.82 -2.96 16.57
CA ILE A 143 -3.66 -3.58 15.89
C ILE A 143 -2.55 -4.02 16.85
N ILE A 144 -2.23 -3.21 17.85
CA ILE A 144 -1.16 -3.53 18.82
C ILE A 144 -1.51 -4.77 19.62
N ASP A 145 -2.72 -4.84 20.16
CA ASP A 145 -3.18 -6.02 20.90
C ASP A 145 -3.21 -7.27 20.00
N TYR A 146 -3.58 -7.08 18.72
CA TYR A 146 -3.58 -8.17 17.77
C TYR A 146 -2.17 -8.67 17.43
N LEU A 147 -1.18 -7.80 17.31
CA LEU A 147 0.21 -8.18 17.07
C LEU A 147 0.80 -8.92 18.28
N LEU A 148 0.52 -8.46 19.49
CA LEU A 148 0.91 -9.15 20.72
C LEU A 148 0.25 -10.53 20.83
N PHE A 149 -1.04 -10.63 20.52
CA PHE A 149 -1.73 -11.91 20.43
C PHE A 149 -1.06 -12.83 19.41
N ALA A 150 -0.79 -12.33 18.20
CA ALA A 150 -0.16 -13.11 17.13
C ALA A 150 1.21 -13.65 17.54
N LYS A 151 2.06 -12.81 18.15
CA LYS A 151 3.36 -13.19 18.68
C LYS A 151 3.24 -14.32 19.70
N ASN A 152 2.42 -14.12 20.73
CA ASN A 152 2.23 -15.08 21.81
C ASN A 152 1.64 -16.41 21.28
N TYR A 153 0.68 -16.33 20.37
CA TYR A 153 0.07 -17.52 19.79
C TYR A 153 1.04 -18.35 18.97
N ILE A 154 1.86 -17.72 18.13
CA ILE A 154 2.87 -18.41 17.32
C ILE A 154 3.92 -19.05 18.21
N THR A 155 4.43 -18.34 19.23
CA THR A 155 5.37 -18.91 20.22
C THR A 155 4.77 -20.15 20.92
N GLN A 156 3.51 -20.11 21.33
CA GLN A 156 2.85 -21.30 21.91
C GLN A 156 2.70 -22.45 20.91
N CYS A 157 2.49 -22.14 19.63
CA CYS A 157 2.46 -23.16 18.59
C CYS A 157 3.85 -23.79 18.38
N GLU A 158 4.92 -22.99 18.40
CA GLU A 158 6.31 -23.47 18.31
C GLU A 158 6.67 -24.41 19.46
N GLU A 159 6.29 -24.05 20.69
CA GLU A 159 6.49 -24.89 21.88
C GLU A 159 5.73 -26.22 21.78
N LYS A 160 4.50 -26.20 21.26
CA LYS A 160 3.62 -27.36 21.24
C LYS A 160 3.83 -28.27 20.03
N HIS A 161 4.07 -27.71 18.86
CA HIS A 161 4.10 -28.43 17.58
C HIS A 161 5.49 -28.50 16.96
N GLY A 162 6.49 -27.77 17.54
CA GLY A 162 7.84 -27.66 17.05
C GLY A 162 8.03 -26.49 16.09
N ILE A 163 9.19 -25.84 16.19
CA ILE A 163 9.55 -24.64 15.40
C ILE A 163 9.47 -24.94 13.90
N GLU A 164 10.04 -26.07 13.46
CA GLU A 164 10.08 -26.42 12.03
C GLU A 164 8.69 -26.52 11.40
N ALA A 165 7.72 -27.13 12.09
CA ALA A 165 6.35 -27.25 11.58
C ALA A 165 5.64 -25.89 11.47
N VAL A 166 5.91 -24.98 12.40
CA VAL A 166 5.34 -23.62 12.39
C VAL A 166 6.00 -22.77 11.30
N GLU A 167 7.34 -22.82 11.17
CA GLU A 167 8.07 -22.09 10.13
C GLU A 167 7.69 -22.52 8.72
N GLN A 168 7.56 -23.84 8.44
CA GLN A 168 7.10 -24.33 7.14
C GLN A 168 5.69 -23.81 6.79
N LEU A 169 4.81 -23.73 7.78
CA LEU A 169 3.48 -23.16 7.59
C LEU A 169 3.54 -21.66 7.32
N LEU A 170 4.36 -20.91 8.08
CA LEU A 170 4.57 -19.48 7.88
C LEU A 170 5.19 -19.18 6.52
N ASP A 171 6.19 -19.96 6.08
CA ASP A 171 6.77 -19.86 4.74
C ASP A 171 5.68 -19.93 3.65
N SER A 172 4.80 -20.92 3.78
CA SER A 172 3.71 -21.09 2.81
C SER A 172 2.70 -19.94 2.86
N CYS A 173 2.38 -19.42 4.04
CA CYS A 173 1.52 -18.24 4.19
C CYS A 173 2.18 -16.97 3.64
N HIS A 174 3.47 -16.76 3.90
CA HIS A 174 4.22 -15.60 3.41
C HIS A 174 4.34 -15.60 1.88
N ALA A 175 4.55 -16.75 1.26
CA ALA A 175 4.56 -16.87 -0.21
C ALA A 175 3.23 -16.42 -0.85
N LEU A 176 2.14 -16.44 -0.09
CA LEU A 176 0.78 -16.13 -0.54
C LEU A 176 0.22 -14.82 0.05
N MET A 177 1.02 -14.03 0.76
CA MET A 177 0.56 -12.81 1.44
C MET A 177 -0.22 -11.86 0.51
N ASN A 178 0.27 -11.65 -0.71
CA ASN A 178 -0.38 -10.76 -1.68
C ASN A 178 -1.76 -11.27 -2.14
N PHE A 179 -2.01 -12.57 -2.02
CA PHE A 179 -3.29 -13.22 -2.30
C PHE A 179 -4.14 -13.47 -1.03
N GLY A 180 -3.72 -12.87 0.09
CA GLY A 180 -4.40 -12.93 1.39
C GLY A 180 -5.21 -11.69 1.74
N VAL A 181 -5.37 -10.75 0.81
CA VAL A 181 -6.02 -9.45 1.04
C VAL A 181 -7.39 -9.39 0.38
N ASP A 182 -8.32 -8.71 1.02
CA ASP A 182 -9.60 -8.35 0.43
C ASP A 182 -9.44 -7.02 -0.31
N ARG A 183 -9.67 -7.01 -1.62
CA ARG A 183 -9.60 -5.80 -2.46
C ARG A 183 -10.90 -5.03 -2.45
N TYR A 184 -12.01 -5.72 -2.18
CA TYR A 184 -13.36 -5.17 -2.11
C TYR A 184 -14.03 -5.59 -0.81
N LYS A 185 -14.85 -4.72 -0.24
CA LYS A 185 -15.68 -5.09 0.92
C LYS A 185 -16.62 -6.22 0.51
N ARG A 186 -16.54 -7.35 1.21
CA ARG A 186 -17.44 -8.46 0.96
C ARG A 186 -18.87 -8.02 1.23
N PRO A 187 -19.81 -8.33 0.33
CA PRO A 187 -21.21 -8.09 0.61
C PRO A 187 -21.62 -8.88 1.86
N GLN A 188 -22.47 -8.30 2.68
CA GLN A 188 -23.02 -9.02 3.83
C GLN A 188 -23.68 -10.31 3.34
N LYS A 189 -23.45 -11.43 4.05
CA LYS A 189 -24.11 -12.69 3.74
C LYS A 189 -25.63 -12.51 3.86
N VAL A 190 -26.28 -12.51 2.73
CA VAL A 190 -27.74 -12.44 2.67
C VAL A 190 -28.31 -13.83 3.00
N SER A 191 -29.41 -13.90 3.75
CA SER A 191 -30.04 -15.18 4.02
C SER A 191 -30.55 -15.82 2.72
N MET A 192 -30.55 -17.14 2.65
CA MET A 192 -31.07 -17.88 1.46
C MET A 192 -32.48 -17.46 1.07
N ALA A 193 -33.30 -17.08 2.06
CA ALA A 193 -34.66 -16.59 1.82
C ALA A 193 -34.66 -15.20 1.16
N GLU A 194 -33.77 -14.34 1.58
CA GLU A 194 -33.62 -13.00 1.01
C GLU A 194 -33.02 -13.03 -0.39
N GLU A 195 -32.05 -13.93 -0.63
CA GLU A 195 -31.46 -14.13 -1.96
C GLU A 195 -32.49 -14.62 -2.97
N LYS A 196 -33.32 -15.59 -2.57
CA LYS A 196 -34.46 -16.06 -3.40
C LYS A 196 -35.44 -14.92 -3.69
N ARG A 197 -35.74 -14.08 -2.71
CA ARG A 197 -36.60 -12.90 -2.89
C ARG A 197 -36.01 -11.88 -3.87
N ARG A 198 -34.72 -11.60 -3.77
CA ARG A 198 -33.99 -10.70 -4.69
C ARG A 198 -33.94 -11.29 -6.11
N GLN A 199 -33.68 -12.58 -6.23
CA GLN A 199 -33.67 -13.26 -7.52
C GLN A 199 -35.06 -13.19 -8.18
N LYS A 200 -36.10 -13.46 -7.44
CA LYS A 200 -37.49 -13.36 -7.95
C LYS A 200 -37.82 -11.92 -8.36
N ALA A 201 -37.49 -10.92 -7.55
CA ALA A 201 -37.70 -9.52 -7.87
C ALA A 201 -36.95 -9.08 -9.15
N ARG A 202 -35.71 -9.61 -9.34
CA ARG A 202 -34.94 -9.37 -10.58
C ARG A 202 -35.59 -10.04 -11.79
N GLU A 203 -36.06 -11.27 -11.65
CA GLU A 203 -36.80 -11.99 -12.72
C GLU A 203 -38.09 -11.26 -13.08
N ASP A 204 -38.86 -10.83 -12.09
CA ASP A 204 -40.09 -10.05 -12.28
C ASP A 204 -39.79 -8.72 -12.97
N TYR A 205 -38.73 -8.01 -12.56
CA TYR A 205 -38.29 -6.77 -13.21
C TYR A 205 -37.89 -7.00 -14.67
N LEU A 206 -37.09 -8.03 -14.96
CA LEU A 206 -36.68 -8.37 -16.33
C LEU A 206 -37.91 -8.75 -17.19
N GLN A 207 -38.92 -9.40 -16.60
CA GLN A 207 -40.16 -9.72 -17.31
C GLN A 207 -40.97 -8.46 -17.65
N THR A 208 -40.92 -7.42 -16.83
CA THR A 208 -41.59 -6.15 -17.13
C THR A 208 -40.92 -5.37 -18.26
N GLN A 209 -39.62 -5.61 -18.50
CA GLN A 209 -38.86 -4.98 -19.61
C GLN A 209 -39.09 -5.68 -20.97
N VAL A 210 -39.68 -6.89 -20.98
CA VAL A 210 -39.96 -7.61 -22.22
C VAL A 210 -41.31 -7.21 -22.75
N ASN A 211 -41.36 -6.80 -24.04
CA ASN A 211 -42.61 -6.45 -24.73
C ASN A 211 -43.64 -7.59 -24.61
N GLU A 212 -44.92 -7.27 -24.37
CA GLU A 212 -46.01 -8.26 -24.17
C GLU A 212 -46.07 -9.33 -25.27
N LEU A 213 -45.75 -8.97 -26.51
CA LEU A 213 -45.70 -9.87 -27.66
C LEU A 213 -44.69 -11.01 -27.49
N TRP A 214 -43.60 -10.82 -26.73
CA TRP A 214 -42.57 -11.82 -26.53
C TRP A 214 -42.75 -12.65 -25.24
N ARG A 215 -43.71 -12.29 -24.40
CA ARG A 215 -44.02 -13.03 -23.16
C ARG A 215 -44.67 -14.39 -23.42
N THR A 216 -45.25 -14.59 -24.58
CA THR A 216 -45.95 -15.83 -24.98
C THR A 216 -45.03 -16.89 -25.63
N LEU A 217 -43.78 -16.54 -25.96
CA LEU A 217 -42.84 -17.52 -26.49
C LEU A 217 -42.43 -18.51 -25.41
N PRO A 218 -42.42 -19.83 -25.73
CA PRO A 218 -41.93 -20.82 -24.79
C PRO A 218 -40.53 -20.44 -24.32
N LYS A 219 -40.33 -20.29 -23.01
CA LYS A 219 -38.98 -20.15 -22.46
C LYS A 219 -38.23 -21.38 -22.95
N GLN A 220 -37.18 -21.20 -23.75
CA GLN A 220 -36.21 -22.25 -23.93
C GLN A 220 -35.71 -22.59 -22.54
N HIS A 221 -36.28 -23.61 -21.92
CA HIS A 221 -35.62 -24.27 -20.82
C HIS A 221 -34.30 -24.76 -21.42
N LYS A 222 -33.22 -24.01 -21.19
CA LYS A 222 -31.91 -24.64 -21.23
C LYS A 222 -32.11 -25.87 -20.38
N ALA A 223 -32.01 -27.04 -21.04
CA ALA A 223 -32.09 -28.31 -20.36
C ALA A 223 -31.26 -28.13 -19.08
N ALA A 224 -31.87 -28.36 -17.94
CA ALA A 224 -31.12 -28.47 -16.71
C ALA A 224 -30.28 -29.74 -16.83
N GLY A 225 -29.26 -29.66 -17.67
CA GLY A 225 -28.07 -30.45 -17.50
C GLY A 225 -27.64 -30.11 -16.08
N VAL A 226 -27.39 -31.12 -15.29
CA VAL A 226 -26.80 -31.01 -13.99
C VAL A 226 -25.54 -30.17 -14.22
N GLU A 227 -25.67 -28.82 -14.15
CA GLU A 227 -24.51 -27.97 -13.99
C GLU A 227 -23.87 -28.54 -12.75
N ASP A 228 -22.76 -29.21 -12.93
CA ASP A 228 -21.90 -29.64 -11.84
C ASP A 228 -21.68 -28.34 -11.02
N ARG A 229 -22.38 -28.26 -9.88
CA ARG A 229 -22.46 -27.05 -9.09
C ARG A 229 -21.01 -26.72 -8.66
N ARG A 230 -20.39 -25.84 -9.42
CA ARG A 230 -19.03 -25.37 -9.15
C ARG A 230 -18.94 -24.86 -7.72
N TYR A 231 -17.90 -25.23 -7.01
CA TYR A 231 -17.63 -24.71 -5.69
C TYR A 231 -16.23 -24.06 -5.68
N PRO A 232 -16.12 -22.80 -5.29
CA PRO A 232 -17.17 -21.87 -4.89
C PRO A 232 -18.08 -21.47 -6.06
N ALA A 233 -19.30 -21.02 -5.78
CA ALA A 233 -20.25 -20.59 -6.81
C ALA A 233 -19.71 -19.42 -7.65
N GLU A 234 -18.95 -18.51 -7.01
CA GLU A 234 -18.24 -17.41 -7.64
C GLU A 234 -16.75 -17.53 -7.37
N PRO A 235 -15.87 -17.16 -8.32
CA PRO A 235 -14.43 -17.15 -8.09
C PRO A 235 -14.05 -16.30 -6.87
N GLN A 236 -13.03 -16.74 -6.12
CA GLN A 236 -12.59 -16.09 -4.89
C GLN A 236 -11.17 -15.55 -5.06
N GLU A 237 -10.99 -14.25 -4.91
CA GLU A 237 -9.68 -13.58 -5.06
C GLU A 237 -8.78 -13.77 -3.84
N ASN A 238 -9.36 -13.76 -2.62
CA ASN A 238 -8.60 -13.94 -1.39
C ASN A 238 -8.34 -15.42 -1.14
N ILE A 239 -7.23 -15.93 -1.69
CA ILE A 239 -6.84 -17.34 -1.64
C ILE A 239 -6.60 -17.80 -0.21
N LEU A 240 -5.86 -17.01 0.60
CA LEU A 240 -5.60 -17.39 2.00
C LEU A 240 -6.88 -17.46 2.83
N TYR A 241 -7.85 -16.58 2.59
CA TYR A 241 -9.14 -16.67 3.25
C TYR A 241 -9.89 -17.94 2.84
N PHE A 242 -9.85 -18.27 1.55
CA PHE A 242 -10.49 -19.49 1.07
C PHE A 242 -9.87 -20.75 1.72
N ILE A 243 -8.54 -20.79 1.79
CA ILE A 243 -7.80 -21.88 2.45
C ILE A 243 -8.13 -21.92 3.95
N GLU A 244 -8.08 -20.79 4.66
CA GLU A 244 -8.44 -20.70 6.08
C GLU A 244 -9.81 -21.36 6.37
N LYS A 245 -10.78 -21.14 5.48
CA LYS A 245 -12.17 -21.62 5.69
C LYS A 245 -12.41 -23.03 5.16
N ASN A 246 -11.74 -23.46 4.10
CA ASN A 246 -12.14 -24.64 3.32
C ASN A 246 -11.08 -25.74 3.22
N ALA A 247 -9.79 -25.46 3.53
CA ALA A 247 -8.76 -26.49 3.42
C ALA A 247 -9.08 -27.67 4.34
N PRO A 248 -9.21 -28.91 3.80
CA PRO A 248 -9.80 -30.01 4.57
C PRO A 248 -8.86 -30.60 5.62
N LEU A 249 -7.53 -30.48 5.44
CA LEU A 249 -6.54 -31.13 6.30
C LEU A 249 -5.88 -30.18 7.32
N LEU A 250 -6.09 -28.86 7.22
CA LEU A 250 -5.56 -27.94 8.20
C LEU A 250 -6.19 -28.13 9.58
N GLU A 251 -5.34 -28.27 10.58
CA GLU A 251 -5.75 -28.28 11.98
C GLU A 251 -6.16 -26.88 12.48
N PRO A 252 -6.87 -26.77 13.61
CA PRO A 252 -7.34 -25.48 14.13
C PRO A 252 -6.20 -24.48 14.36
N TRP A 253 -5.05 -24.91 14.87
CA TRP A 253 -3.90 -24.04 15.11
C TRP A 253 -3.27 -23.53 13.81
N GLN A 254 -3.22 -24.35 12.77
CA GLN A 254 -2.72 -23.97 11.46
C GLN A 254 -3.62 -22.91 10.81
N ARG A 255 -4.96 -23.10 10.93
CA ARG A 255 -5.93 -22.11 10.43
C ARG A 255 -5.78 -20.75 11.09
N GLU A 256 -5.44 -20.73 12.40
CA GLU A 256 -5.24 -19.48 13.11
C GLU A 256 -3.97 -18.78 12.64
N ILE A 257 -2.88 -19.51 12.36
CA ILE A 257 -1.66 -18.92 11.76
C ILE A 257 -1.96 -18.34 10.36
N VAL A 258 -2.68 -19.06 9.51
CA VAL A 258 -3.14 -18.54 8.20
C VAL A 258 -3.94 -17.23 8.38
N ARG A 259 -4.83 -17.19 9.38
CA ARG A 259 -5.62 -15.99 9.71
C ARG A 259 -4.73 -14.83 10.18
N ILE A 260 -3.74 -15.11 11.01
CA ILE A 260 -2.79 -14.10 11.50
C ILE A 260 -2.05 -13.46 10.33
N VAL A 261 -1.42 -14.26 9.46
CA VAL A 261 -0.70 -13.75 8.30
C VAL A 261 -1.62 -12.95 7.38
N ARG A 262 -2.83 -13.45 7.12
CA ARG A 262 -3.82 -12.76 6.29
C ARG A 262 -4.22 -11.40 6.87
N LYS A 263 -4.48 -11.30 8.18
CA LYS A 263 -4.86 -10.03 8.82
C LYS A 263 -3.73 -9.01 8.81
N ILE A 264 -2.50 -9.46 9.03
CA ILE A 264 -1.31 -8.60 8.94
C ILE A 264 -1.13 -8.12 7.50
N SER A 265 -1.28 -9.00 6.51
CA SER A 265 -1.23 -8.62 5.09
C SER A 265 -2.28 -7.56 4.75
N GLN A 266 -3.51 -7.70 5.26
CA GLN A 266 -4.59 -6.73 5.07
C GLN A 266 -4.27 -5.37 5.71
N TYR A 267 -3.63 -5.36 6.87
CA TYR A 267 -3.22 -4.13 7.55
C TYR A 267 -2.20 -3.33 6.72
N PHE A 268 -1.25 -4.00 6.05
CA PHE A 268 -0.26 -3.33 5.20
C PHE A 268 -0.76 -3.00 3.78
N TYR A 269 -1.90 -3.53 3.37
CA TYR A 269 -2.37 -3.37 2.00
C TYR A 269 -2.63 -1.92 1.57
N PRO A 270 -3.22 -1.02 2.41
CA PRO A 270 -3.38 0.38 2.08
C PRO A 270 -2.05 1.11 1.81
N GLN A 271 -0.97 0.77 2.54
CA GLN A 271 0.33 1.41 2.36
C GLN A 271 0.91 1.19 0.96
N LYS A 272 0.72 -0.01 0.38
CA LYS A 272 1.15 -0.29 -1.01
C LYS A 272 0.44 0.55 -2.06
N GLN A 273 -0.76 1.02 -1.77
CA GLN A 273 -1.59 1.80 -2.70
C GLN A 273 -1.45 3.30 -2.53
N THR A 274 -0.72 3.75 -1.52
CA THR A 274 -0.62 5.16 -1.13
C THR A 274 0.80 5.60 -0.83
N GLN A 275 1.80 4.92 -1.38
CA GLN A 275 3.20 5.23 -1.10
C GLN A 275 3.57 6.66 -1.51
N VAL A 276 3.22 7.07 -2.73
CA VAL A 276 3.50 8.42 -3.23
C VAL A 276 2.75 9.48 -2.41
N MET A 277 1.48 9.21 -2.13
CA MET A 277 0.66 10.14 -1.36
C MET A 277 1.10 10.25 0.09
N ASN A 278 1.34 9.11 0.75
CA ASN A 278 1.68 9.06 2.16
C ASN A 278 3.05 9.72 2.42
N GLU A 279 4.06 9.35 1.66
CA GLU A 279 5.39 9.94 1.77
C GLU A 279 5.40 11.42 1.32
N GLY A 280 4.69 11.73 0.24
CA GLY A 280 4.55 13.10 -0.25
C GLY A 280 3.83 14.00 0.74
N TRP A 281 2.76 13.53 1.37
CA TRP A 281 2.00 14.24 2.39
C TRP A 281 2.85 14.51 3.62
N ALA A 282 3.52 13.50 4.14
CA ALA A 282 4.38 13.66 5.31
C ALA A 282 5.56 14.60 5.04
N THR A 283 6.16 14.50 3.84
CA THR A 283 7.24 15.39 3.40
C THR A 283 6.77 16.84 3.22
N PHE A 284 5.58 17.04 2.65
CA PHE A 284 4.99 18.37 2.51
C PHE A 284 4.72 19.02 3.87
N TRP A 285 4.22 18.26 4.83
CA TRP A 285 3.89 18.81 6.14
C TRP A 285 5.11 19.03 7.02
N HIS A 286 6.12 18.15 7.02
CA HIS A 286 7.32 18.48 7.78
C HIS A 286 7.97 19.75 7.26
N TYR A 287 8.05 19.91 5.94
CA TYR A 287 8.59 21.12 5.31
C TYR A 287 7.74 22.37 5.68
N THR A 288 6.44 22.28 5.55
CA THR A 288 5.52 23.39 5.83
C THR A 288 5.54 23.81 7.31
N ILE A 289 5.51 22.85 8.23
CA ILE A 289 5.48 23.12 9.68
C ILE A 289 6.80 23.73 10.14
N LEU A 290 7.93 23.19 9.72
CA LEU A 290 9.23 23.70 10.15
C LEU A 290 9.54 25.07 9.55
N ASN A 291 9.16 25.34 8.29
CA ASN A 291 9.25 26.69 7.74
C ASN A 291 8.37 27.69 8.49
N HIS A 292 7.15 27.30 8.87
CA HIS A 292 6.26 28.15 9.68
C HIS A 292 6.91 28.51 11.03
N LEU A 293 7.51 27.55 11.72
CA LEU A 293 8.22 27.81 12.99
C LEU A 293 9.48 28.68 12.79
N TYR A 294 10.16 28.53 11.66
CA TYR A 294 11.29 29.38 11.30
C TYR A 294 10.86 30.82 11.02
N ASP A 295 9.78 31.01 10.27
CA ASP A 295 9.21 32.34 9.99
C ASP A 295 8.75 33.05 11.27
N GLU A 296 8.29 32.30 12.28
CA GLU A 296 7.99 32.82 13.63
C GLU A 296 9.25 33.13 14.46
N GLY A 297 10.45 32.80 13.96
CA GLY A 297 11.72 33.02 14.65
C GLY A 297 12.02 31.99 15.75
N LYS A 298 11.30 30.88 15.81
CA LYS A 298 11.48 29.80 16.80
C LYS A 298 12.59 28.83 16.46
N LEU A 299 13.02 28.78 15.20
CA LEU A 299 14.13 27.97 14.72
C LEU A 299 15.26 28.88 14.26
N SER A 300 16.52 28.50 14.54
CA SER A 300 17.69 29.24 14.09
C SER A 300 18.04 28.93 12.62
N ASP A 301 18.83 29.80 11.98
CA ASP A 301 19.34 29.57 10.64
C ASP A 301 20.14 28.26 10.55
N ARG A 302 20.94 27.96 11.56
CA ARG A 302 21.72 26.72 11.64
C ARG A 302 20.80 25.49 11.67
N PHE A 303 19.77 25.53 12.49
CA PHE A 303 18.76 24.46 12.58
C PHE A 303 18.10 24.21 11.22
N MET A 304 17.62 25.29 10.56
CA MET A 304 16.98 25.17 9.25
C MET A 304 17.92 24.70 8.14
N MET A 305 19.20 25.05 8.18
CA MET A 305 20.17 24.52 7.23
C MET A 305 20.28 23.00 7.29
N GLU A 306 20.29 22.42 8.48
CA GLU A 306 20.33 20.96 8.67
C GLU A 306 19.03 20.31 8.20
N VAL A 307 17.89 20.88 8.58
CA VAL A 307 16.55 20.42 8.12
C VAL A 307 16.46 20.44 6.59
N LEU A 308 16.86 21.55 5.96
CA LEU A 308 16.78 21.68 4.50
C LEU A 308 17.75 20.74 3.78
N HIS A 309 18.94 20.51 4.36
CA HIS A 309 19.89 19.53 3.82
C HIS A 309 19.27 18.12 3.82
N SER A 310 18.69 17.69 4.95
CA SER A 310 18.02 16.38 5.05
C SER A 310 16.80 16.30 4.14
N HIS A 311 15.95 17.31 4.12
CA HIS A 311 14.80 17.38 3.23
C HIS A 311 15.21 17.23 1.76
N THR A 312 16.24 17.98 1.31
CA THR A 312 16.72 17.93 -0.06
C THR A 312 17.23 16.54 -0.44
N ASN A 313 17.88 15.84 0.47
CA ASN A 313 18.33 14.46 0.24
C ASN A 313 17.15 13.50 0.08
N VAL A 314 16.10 13.64 0.88
CA VAL A 314 14.88 12.80 0.80
C VAL A 314 14.16 13.00 -0.53
N VAL A 315 13.99 14.24 -0.99
CA VAL A 315 13.28 14.55 -2.24
C VAL A 315 14.18 14.55 -3.48
N TYR A 316 15.44 14.09 -3.35
CA TYR A 316 16.35 14.05 -4.49
C TYR A 316 15.88 13.03 -5.54
N GLN A 317 15.71 13.50 -6.78
CA GLN A 317 15.39 12.66 -7.94
C GLN A 317 16.60 12.62 -8.87
N PRO A 318 17.31 11.46 -8.98
CA PRO A 318 18.36 11.32 -9.99
C PRO A 318 17.83 11.51 -11.40
N ALA A 319 18.64 12.12 -12.27
CA ALA A 319 18.29 12.23 -13.67
C ALA A 319 18.16 10.83 -14.33
N TYR A 320 17.27 10.68 -15.30
CA TYR A 320 17.00 9.42 -15.98
C TYR A 320 18.24 8.71 -16.53
N ASN A 321 19.21 9.46 -17.04
CA ASN A 321 20.47 8.95 -17.56
C ASN A 321 21.56 8.76 -16.51
N SER A 322 21.25 8.97 -15.24
CA SER A 322 22.20 8.77 -14.13
C SER A 322 22.33 7.28 -13.82
N ARG A 323 23.55 6.83 -13.48
CA ARG A 323 23.77 5.46 -12.95
C ARG A 323 23.07 5.19 -11.61
N TYR A 324 22.59 6.22 -10.95
CA TYR A 324 21.85 6.13 -9.68
C TYR A 324 20.33 6.16 -9.89
N TYR A 325 19.86 6.22 -11.13
CA TYR A 325 18.43 6.18 -11.40
C TYR A 325 17.87 4.78 -11.13
N SER A 326 16.94 4.67 -10.20
CA SER A 326 16.24 3.42 -9.82
C SER A 326 14.73 3.53 -9.96
N GLY A 327 14.26 4.48 -10.76
CA GLY A 327 12.85 4.81 -10.89
C GLY A 327 12.52 6.20 -10.32
N ILE A 328 11.25 6.53 -10.27
CA ILE A 328 10.77 7.79 -9.71
C ILE A 328 10.74 7.67 -8.19
N ASN A 329 11.39 8.60 -7.50
CA ASN A 329 11.35 8.69 -6.05
C ASN A 329 9.93 9.09 -5.58
N PRO A 330 9.21 8.27 -4.81
CA PRO A 330 7.86 8.56 -4.37
C PRO A 330 7.78 9.81 -3.47
N TYR A 331 8.80 10.08 -2.64
CA TYR A 331 8.91 11.29 -1.84
C TYR A 331 8.97 12.54 -2.74
N ALA A 332 9.85 12.51 -3.74
CA ALA A 332 10.03 13.62 -4.68
C ALA A 332 8.74 13.90 -5.47
N LEU A 333 8.12 12.86 -6.01
CA LEU A 333 6.89 12.99 -6.80
C LEU A 333 5.74 13.51 -5.93
N GLY A 334 5.51 12.88 -4.79
CA GLY A 334 4.42 13.24 -3.89
C GLY A 334 4.57 14.66 -3.34
N PHE A 335 5.78 15.03 -2.88
CA PHE A 335 6.08 16.39 -2.42
C PHE A 335 5.87 17.43 -3.52
N ALA A 336 6.38 17.16 -4.73
CA ALA A 336 6.20 18.07 -5.87
C ALA A 336 4.73 18.27 -6.22
N MET A 337 3.93 17.19 -6.20
CA MET A 337 2.50 17.24 -6.50
C MET A 337 1.70 18.02 -5.44
N PHE A 338 1.93 17.79 -4.14
CA PHE A 338 1.24 18.54 -3.08
C PHE A 338 1.66 20.01 -3.05
N THR A 339 2.95 20.30 -3.27
CA THR A 339 3.45 21.67 -3.37
C THR A 339 2.86 22.42 -4.55
N ASP A 340 2.79 21.75 -5.71
CA ASP A 340 2.20 22.37 -6.90
C ASP A 340 0.67 22.52 -6.79
N LEU A 341 -0.01 21.59 -6.16
CA LEU A 341 -1.45 21.72 -5.88
C LEU A 341 -1.73 22.92 -4.96
N ARG A 342 -0.89 23.14 -3.94
CA ARG A 342 -0.96 24.37 -3.12
C ARG A 342 -0.77 25.61 -3.99
N ARG A 343 0.24 25.65 -4.87
CA ARG A 343 0.50 26.78 -5.79
C ARG A 343 -0.70 27.02 -6.72
N ILE A 344 -1.28 25.96 -7.30
CA ILE A 344 -2.47 26.05 -8.16
C ILE A 344 -3.65 26.70 -7.42
N CYS A 345 -3.81 26.38 -6.14
CA CYS A 345 -4.84 26.99 -5.32
C CYS A 345 -4.54 28.47 -5.01
N GLU A 346 -3.31 28.79 -4.61
CA GLU A 346 -2.93 30.13 -4.17
C GLU A 346 -2.70 31.10 -5.35
N ASN A 347 -1.95 30.66 -6.37
CA ASN A 347 -1.47 31.49 -7.49
C ASN A 347 -1.60 30.78 -8.84
N PRO A 348 -2.83 30.51 -9.31
CA PRO A 348 -3.04 29.78 -10.56
C PRO A 348 -2.66 30.58 -11.79
N THR A 349 -1.97 29.94 -12.73
CA THR A 349 -1.72 30.43 -14.09
C THR A 349 -2.94 30.15 -15.01
N GLU A 350 -2.92 30.63 -16.26
CA GLU A 350 -3.94 30.29 -17.26
C GLU A 350 -3.91 28.79 -17.60
N GLU A 351 -2.71 28.19 -17.68
CA GLU A 351 -2.54 26.75 -17.87
C GLU A 351 -3.19 25.95 -16.72
N ASP A 352 -3.00 26.41 -15.47
CA ASP A 352 -3.60 25.75 -14.31
C ASP A 352 -5.13 25.84 -14.33
N ARG A 353 -5.69 26.98 -14.72
CA ARG A 353 -7.15 27.16 -14.88
C ARG A 353 -7.74 26.27 -15.97
N TYR A 354 -6.96 26.02 -17.02
CA TYR A 354 -7.37 25.10 -18.09
C TYR A 354 -7.33 23.63 -17.62
N TRP A 355 -6.26 23.20 -16.92
CA TRP A 355 -6.11 21.82 -16.49
C TRP A 355 -6.88 21.47 -15.22
N PHE A 356 -7.09 22.44 -14.32
CA PHE A 356 -7.67 22.26 -12.99
C PHE A 356 -8.71 23.34 -12.66
N PRO A 357 -9.78 23.49 -13.47
CA PRO A 357 -10.75 24.57 -13.30
C PRO A 357 -11.44 24.56 -11.92
N ASP A 358 -11.60 23.37 -11.31
CA ASP A 358 -12.29 23.21 -10.02
C ASP A 358 -11.41 23.57 -8.81
N TYR A 359 -10.08 23.56 -8.97
CA TYR A 359 -9.14 23.74 -7.86
C TYR A 359 -8.36 25.06 -7.94
N ALA A 360 -8.22 25.63 -9.15
CA ALA A 360 -7.48 26.86 -9.37
C ALA A 360 -8.12 28.06 -8.63
N GLY A 361 -7.39 28.59 -7.64
CA GLY A 361 -7.86 29.70 -6.80
C GLY A 361 -8.75 29.28 -5.61
N SER A 362 -8.85 27.98 -5.30
CA SER A 362 -9.59 27.45 -4.14
C SER A 362 -8.77 27.58 -2.84
N ASN A 363 -9.38 27.20 -1.69
CA ASN A 363 -8.65 27.09 -0.45
C ASN A 363 -7.66 25.91 -0.50
N TRP A 364 -6.37 26.19 -0.43
CA TRP A 364 -5.36 25.16 -0.58
C TRP A 364 -5.36 24.11 0.54
N VAL A 365 -5.62 24.51 1.79
CA VAL A 365 -5.67 23.57 2.93
C VAL A 365 -6.80 22.55 2.72
N ASP A 366 -7.99 23.05 2.43
CA ASP A 366 -9.16 22.18 2.24
C ASP A 366 -9.01 21.29 1.00
N THR A 367 -8.40 21.82 -0.09
CA THR A 367 -8.13 21.03 -1.31
C THR A 367 -7.09 19.92 -1.09
N LEU A 368 -6.00 20.20 -0.37
CA LEU A 368 -5.00 19.19 -0.05
C LEU A 368 -5.59 18.09 0.85
N HIS A 369 -6.38 18.48 1.86
CA HIS A 369 -7.08 17.51 2.72
C HIS A 369 -8.08 16.66 1.92
N PHE A 370 -8.82 17.27 1.01
CA PHE A 370 -9.73 16.53 0.11
C PHE A 370 -8.95 15.50 -0.73
N ALA A 371 -7.84 15.89 -1.32
CA ALA A 371 -6.99 14.99 -2.11
C ALA A 371 -6.46 13.83 -1.24
N MET A 372 -5.91 14.14 -0.07
CA MET A 372 -5.38 13.14 0.87
C MET A 372 -6.45 12.13 1.32
N GLN A 373 -7.66 12.60 1.62
CA GLN A 373 -8.73 11.77 2.16
C GLN A 373 -9.35 10.81 1.14
N ASN A 374 -9.43 11.21 -0.14
CA ASN A 374 -10.31 10.56 -1.11
C ASN A 374 -9.57 9.83 -2.25
N PHE A 375 -8.25 9.92 -2.31
CA PHE A 375 -7.47 9.35 -3.40
C PHE A 375 -6.44 8.32 -2.90
N LYS A 376 -6.00 7.47 -3.82
CA LYS A 376 -4.83 6.59 -3.73
C LYS A 376 -3.85 7.00 -4.84
N ASP A 377 -2.62 6.47 -4.84
CA ASP A 377 -1.56 6.91 -5.76
C ASP A 377 -2.01 6.96 -7.22
N GLU A 378 -2.58 5.87 -7.73
CA GLU A 378 -3.09 5.81 -9.11
C GLU A 378 -4.03 6.97 -9.43
N SER A 379 -5.07 7.15 -8.61
CA SER A 379 -6.08 8.17 -8.86
C SER A 379 -5.59 9.58 -8.52
N PHE A 380 -4.68 9.75 -7.56
CA PHE A 380 -4.05 11.02 -7.24
C PHE A 380 -3.18 11.51 -8.39
N ILE A 381 -2.33 10.64 -8.95
CA ILE A 381 -1.51 10.96 -10.12
C ILE A 381 -2.40 11.29 -11.32
N SER A 382 -3.41 10.47 -11.57
CA SER A 382 -4.35 10.68 -12.66
C SER A 382 -5.08 12.02 -12.56
N GLN A 383 -5.44 12.48 -11.36
CA GLN A 383 -6.21 13.69 -11.14
C GLN A 383 -5.35 14.95 -10.98
N PHE A 384 -4.22 14.88 -10.26
CA PHE A 384 -3.49 16.05 -9.78
C PHE A 384 -2.08 16.24 -10.35
N LEU A 385 -1.53 15.31 -11.13
CA LEU A 385 -0.22 15.49 -11.75
C LEU A 385 -0.30 16.58 -12.83
N SER A 386 0.29 17.75 -12.56
CA SER A 386 0.22 18.92 -13.44
C SER A 386 1.28 18.88 -14.56
N PRO A 387 1.03 19.60 -15.68
CA PRO A 387 2.06 19.82 -16.70
C PRO A 387 3.33 20.43 -16.15
N LYS A 388 3.21 21.35 -15.17
CA LYS A 388 4.37 21.97 -14.52
C LYS A 388 5.23 20.92 -13.81
N VAL A 389 4.65 20.07 -12.97
CA VAL A 389 5.39 18.99 -12.28
C VAL A 389 6.04 18.04 -13.29
N MET A 390 5.33 17.70 -14.38
CA MET A 390 5.89 16.85 -15.44
C MET A 390 7.14 17.50 -16.10
N ARG A 391 7.10 18.80 -16.36
CA ARG A 391 8.25 19.54 -16.91
C ARG A 391 9.40 19.63 -15.92
N ASP A 392 9.12 19.99 -14.67
CA ASP A 392 10.14 20.17 -13.62
C ASP A 392 10.88 18.85 -13.34
N MET A 393 10.15 17.74 -13.26
CA MET A 393 10.70 16.40 -13.08
C MET A 393 11.17 15.73 -14.37
N LYS A 394 11.04 16.40 -15.52
CA LYS A 394 11.42 15.88 -16.85
C LYS A 394 10.77 14.52 -17.16
N LEU A 395 9.50 14.37 -16.83
CA LEU A 395 8.75 13.15 -17.09
C LEU A 395 8.41 13.04 -18.57
N PHE A 396 8.63 11.86 -19.14
CA PHE A 396 8.23 11.51 -20.49
C PHE A 396 7.90 10.02 -20.56
N ALA A 397 7.06 9.62 -21.50
CA ALA A 397 6.76 8.20 -21.71
C ALA A 397 7.74 7.61 -22.74
N ILE A 398 8.26 6.43 -22.41
CA ILE A 398 9.14 5.63 -23.27
C ILE A 398 8.35 4.40 -23.71
N ASP A 399 8.48 4.09 -24.99
CA ASP A 399 8.06 2.82 -25.58
C ASP A 399 9.31 1.94 -25.72
N ASP A 400 9.39 0.91 -24.89
CA ASP A 400 10.47 -0.08 -24.89
C ASP A 400 9.92 -1.37 -25.53
N ASP A 401 10.35 -1.62 -26.75
CA ASP A 401 10.00 -2.81 -27.52
C ASP A 401 11.19 -3.76 -27.49
N ASP A 402 11.06 -4.88 -26.79
CA ASP A 402 12.10 -5.91 -26.64
C ASP A 402 12.72 -6.39 -27.96
N LEU A 403 12.03 -6.17 -29.09
CA LEU A 403 12.50 -6.50 -30.41
C LEU A 403 13.37 -5.41 -31.05
N LYS A 404 13.54 -4.26 -30.39
CA LYS A 404 14.27 -3.10 -30.90
C LYS A 404 15.44 -2.72 -30.01
N ASN A 405 16.57 -2.38 -30.65
CA ASN A 405 17.79 -1.94 -29.95
C ASN A 405 17.80 -0.46 -29.60
N TYR A 406 16.63 0.22 -29.58
CA TYR A 406 16.50 1.63 -29.23
C TYR A 406 15.19 1.89 -28.49
N LEU A 407 15.23 2.83 -27.57
CA LEU A 407 14.06 3.34 -26.86
C LEU A 407 13.42 4.47 -27.66
N LYS A 408 12.10 4.45 -27.78
CA LYS A 408 11.35 5.50 -28.45
C LYS A 408 10.62 6.36 -27.41
N VAL A 409 10.84 7.67 -27.45
CA VAL A 409 10.01 8.61 -26.67
C VAL A 409 8.63 8.68 -27.33
N SER A 410 7.60 8.25 -26.62
CA SER A 410 6.22 8.16 -27.12
C SER A 410 5.36 9.36 -26.74
N ALA A 411 5.77 10.14 -25.73
CA ALA A 411 5.05 11.34 -25.28
C ALA A 411 6.00 12.49 -25.06
N ILE A 412 5.62 13.67 -25.55
CA ILE A 412 6.32 14.96 -25.42
C ILE A 412 5.41 15.96 -24.68
N HIS A 413 5.99 17.10 -24.25
CA HIS A 413 5.30 18.13 -23.47
C HIS A 413 4.34 18.97 -24.36
N ASN A 414 3.23 18.38 -24.73
CA ASN A 414 2.04 19.03 -25.26
C ASN A 414 0.80 18.41 -24.57
N ASP A 415 -0.41 18.94 -24.87
CA ASP A 415 -1.64 18.50 -24.18
C ASP A 415 -1.88 16.99 -24.25
N GLU A 416 -1.69 16.39 -25.41
CA GLU A 416 -1.82 14.95 -25.59
C GLU A 416 -0.73 14.17 -24.88
N GLY A 417 0.53 14.63 -24.99
CA GLY A 417 1.66 14.06 -24.30
C GLY A 417 1.52 14.12 -22.78
N TYR A 418 1.03 15.24 -22.23
CA TYR A 418 0.75 15.33 -20.79
C TYR A 418 -0.31 14.33 -20.33
N ARG A 419 -1.40 14.15 -21.09
CA ARG A 419 -2.42 13.13 -20.80
C ARG A 419 -1.83 11.73 -20.88
N GLN A 420 -1.00 11.44 -21.87
CA GLN A 420 -0.34 10.15 -22.03
C GLN A 420 0.64 9.85 -20.88
N VAL A 421 1.50 10.81 -20.51
CA VAL A 421 2.43 10.67 -19.36
C VAL A 421 1.66 10.41 -18.07
N ARG A 422 0.60 11.19 -17.81
CA ARG A 422 -0.26 11.02 -16.64
C ARG A 422 -0.88 9.63 -16.59
N ASN A 423 -1.44 9.16 -17.69
CA ASN A 423 -2.07 7.83 -17.76
C ASN A 423 -1.04 6.70 -17.61
N THR A 424 0.12 6.83 -18.24
CA THR A 424 1.19 5.83 -18.14
C THR A 424 1.74 5.74 -16.72
N LEU A 425 2.00 6.88 -16.09
CA LEU A 425 2.51 6.91 -14.71
C LEU A 425 1.44 6.41 -13.72
N SER A 426 0.20 6.85 -13.86
CA SER A 426 -0.92 6.35 -13.06
C SER A 426 -1.06 4.82 -13.16
N ALA A 427 -0.94 4.27 -14.37
CA ALA A 427 -1.02 2.83 -14.61
C ALA A 427 0.10 2.04 -13.91
N GLN A 428 1.28 2.63 -13.69
CA GLN A 428 2.39 1.99 -12.95
C GLN A 428 2.08 1.83 -11.45
N TYR A 429 1.21 2.66 -10.89
CA TYR A 429 0.76 2.58 -9.49
C TYR A 429 -0.56 1.80 -9.34
N ASN A 430 -1.11 1.29 -10.42
CA ASN A 430 -2.29 0.44 -10.36
C ASN A 430 -1.89 -1.00 -10.01
N LEU A 431 -2.23 -1.47 -8.82
CA LEU A 431 -1.90 -2.82 -8.38
C LEU A 431 -2.44 -3.92 -9.30
N SER A 432 -3.54 -3.67 -10.03
CA SER A 432 -4.06 -4.65 -11.00
C SER A 432 -3.12 -4.86 -12.20
N ASN A 433 -2.19 -3.93 -12.45
CA ASN A 433 -1.13 -4.08 -13.46
C ASN A 433 0.14 -4.73 -12.91
N LEU A 434 0.32 -4.72 -11.58
CA LEU A 434 1.52 -5.21 -10.91
C LEU A 434 1.33 -6.61 -10.32
N GLU A 435 0.13 -6.94 -9.88
CA GLU A 435 -0.20 -8.20 -9.24
C GLU A 435 -1.04 -9.06 -10.18
N PRO A 436 -0.66 -10.34 -10.41
CA PRO A 436 -1.44 -11.22 -11.27
C PRO A 436 -2.82 -11.49 -10.66
N ASN A 437 -3.84 -11.46 -11.50
CA ASN A 437 -5.21 -11.79 -11.08
C ASN A 437 -5.38 -13.31 -11.07
N ILE A 438 -5.20 -13.91 -9.90
CA ILE A 438 -5.38 -15.34 -9.66
C ILE A 438 -6.52 -15.53 -8.67
N GLN A 439 -7.46 -16.39 -9.01
CA GLN A 439 -8.67 -16.63 -8.23
C GLN A 439 -8.87 -18.13 -8.00
N VAL A 440 -9.42 -18.50 -6.85
CA VAL A 440 -9.95 -19.85 -6.65
C VAL A 440 -11.16 -20.01 -7.55
N TYR A 441 -11.06 -20.92 -8.48
CA TYR A 441 -12.09 -21.13 -9.50
C TYR A 441 -13.00 -22.33 -9.19
N ASN A 442 -12.44 -23.47 -8.77
CA ASN A 442 -13.18 -24.67 -8.49
C ASN A 442 -12.48 -25.58 -7.48
N VAL A 443 -13.26 -26.37 -6.77
CA VAL A 443 -12.81 -27.50 -5.96
C VAL A 443 -13.58 -28.74 -6.35
N ALA A 444 -12.91 -29.83 -6.66
CA ALA A 444 -13.53 -31.11 -6.98
C ALA A 444 -14.07 -31.80 -5.71
N VAL A 445 -15.12 -31.21 -5.10
CA VAL A 445 -15.66 -31.63 -3.79
C VAL A 445 -16.09 -33.11 -3.76
N LYS A 446 -16.65 -33.60 -4.86
CA LYS A 446 -17.10 -34.99 -5.00
C LYS A 446 -16.03 -35.92 -5.60
N GLY A 447 -14.88 -35.41 -5.96
CA GLY A 447 -13.78 -36.13 -6.59
C GLY A 447 -12.55 -36.23 -5.69
N ASP A 448 -11.39 -35.92 -6.27
CA ASP A 448 -10.08 -35.99 -5.64
C ASP A 448 -9.75 -34.79 -4.74
N ARG A 449 -10.69 -33.87 -4.54
CA ARG A 449 -10.54 -32.62 -3.78
C ARG A 449 -9.48 -31.66 -4.34
N SER A 450 -9.12 -31.83 -5.61
CA SER A 450 -8.20 -30.92 -6.27
C SER A 450 -8.73 -29.48 -6.26
N LEU A 451 -7.81 -28.53 -6.06
CA LEU A 451 -8.06 -27.10 -6.09
C LEU A 451 -7.68 -26.54 -7.45
N THR A 452 -8.63 -25.97 -8.17
CA THR A 452 -8.36 -25.26 -9.43
C THR A 452 -8.32 -23.77 -9.20
N LEU A 453 -7.18 -23.17 -9.52
CA LEU A 453 -7.00 -21.74 -9.58
C LEU A 453 -7.10 -21.29 -11.04
N ARG A 454 -7.61 -20.09 -11.27
CA ARG A 454 -7.67 -19.47 -12.59
C ARG A 454 -6.91 -18.17 -12.59
N TYR A 455 -5.94 -18.07 -13.50
CA TYR A 455 -5.24 -16.83 -13.81
C TYR A 455 -5.98 -16.14 -14.96
N VAL A 456 -6.40 -14.90 -14.73
CA VAL A 456 -7.02 -14.02 -15.72
C VAL A 456 -5.93 -13.04 -16.19
N PRO A 457 -5.33 -13.23 -17.37
CA PRO A 457 -4.23 -12.39 -17.83
C PRO A 457 -4.72 -10.97 -18.10
N HIS A 458 -4.09 -9.98 -17.47
CA HIS A 458 -4.25 -8.58 -17.78
C HIS A 458 -3.09 -8.14 -18.67
N ASN A 459 -3.39 -7.40 -19.74
CA ASN A 459 -2.39 -6.94 -20.71
C ASN A 459 -1.55 -8.07 -21.37
N ARG A 460 -2.04 -9.31 -21.34
CA ARG A 460 -1.38 -10.50 -21.91
C ARG A 460 0.01 -10.79 -21.30
N ILE A 461 0.30 -10.31 -20.11
CA ILE A 461 1.56 -10.56 -19.41
C ILE A 461 1.52 -11.99 -18.86
N PRO A 462 2.44 -12.90 -19.28
CA PRO A 462 2.48 -14.25 -18.77
C PRO A 462 2.98 -14.30 -17.33
N LEU A 463 2.53 -15.30 -16.55
CA LEU A 463 3.11 -15.57 -15.24
C LEU A 463 4.56 -16.06 -15.36
N GLY A 464 5.43 -15.54 -14.48
CA GLY A 464 6.82 -16.00 -14.40
C GLY A 464 6.95 -17.42 -13.86
N ASP A 465 8.17 -17.98 -13.94
CA ASP A 465 8.46 -19.38 -13.54
C ASP A 465 8.35 -19.61 -12.04
N SER A 466 8.43 -18.57 -11.20
CA SER A 466 8.16 -18.62 -9.76
C SER A 466 6.78 -19.20 -9.40
N ARG A 467 5.83 -19.25 -10.35
CA ARG A 467 4.52 -19.89 -10.17
C ARG A 467 4.62 -21.34 -9.68
N HIS A 468 5.63 -22.09 -10.10
CA HIS A 468 5.81 -23.48 -9.68
C HIS A 468 6.12 -23.61 -8.19
N GLU A 469 6.94 -22.71 -7.64
CA GLU A 469 7.22 -22.68 -6.21
C GLU A 469 5.99 -22.25 -5.40
N VAL A 470 5.26 -21.26 -5.87
CA VAL A 470 4.01 -20.83 -5.24
C VAL A 470 2.96 -21.95 -5.19
N LEU A 471 2.87 -22.76 -6.26
CA LEU A 471 1.97 -23.93 -6.29
C LEU A 471 2.38 -25.00 -5.27
N LYS A 472 3.65 -25.18 -4.94
CA LYS A 472 4.09 -26.10 -3.88
C LYS A 472 3.58 -25.62 -2.50
N HIS A 473 3.69 -24.32 -2.21
CA HIS A 473 3.15 -23.75 -0.97
C HIS A 473 1.63 -23.90 -0.90
N LEU A 474 0.93 -23.67 -2.00
CA LEU A 474 -0.52 -23.90 -2.08
C LEU A 474 -0.90 -25.36 -1.84
N HIS A 475 -0.17 -26.29 -2.45
CA HIS A 475 -0.39 -27.73 -2.25
C HIS A 475 -0.19 -28.13 -0.78
N GLN A 476 0.85 -27.59 -0.14
CA GLN A 476 1.12 -27.81 1.28
C GLN A 476 -0.01 -27.31 2.18
N LEU A 477 -0.57 -26.14 1.90
CA LEU A 477 -1.69 -25.58 2.65
C LEU A 477 -3.02 -26.27 2.34
N TRP A 478 -3.26 -26.66 1.09
CA TRP A 478 -4.53 -27.29 0.67
C TRP A 478 -4.59 -28.77 1.01
N GLY A 479 -3.46 -29.47 0.89
CA GLY A 479 -3.31 -30.89 1.19
C GLY A 479 -3.71 -31.86 0.06
N PHE A 480 -4.14 -31.34 -1.09
CA PHE A 480 -4.49 -32.11 -2.30
C PHE A 480 -3.93 -31.42 -3.54
N ASP A 481 -4.10 -32.05 -4.72
CA ASP A 481 -3.62 -31.51 -5.97
C ASP A 481 -4.09 -30.07 -6.19
N VAL A 482 -3.19 -29.22 -6.67
CA VAL A 482 -3.49 -27.85 -7.08
C VAL A 482 -3.20 -27.67 -8.56
N VAL A 483 -4.15 -27.13 -9.28
CA VAL A 483 -4.06 -26.88 -10.72
C VAL A 483 -4.21 -25.39 -10.95
N LEU A 484 -3.34 -24.81 -11.76
CA LEU A 484 -3.43 -23.43 -12.22
C LEU A 484 -3.76 -23.41 -13.71
N GLU A 485 -4.89 -22.83 -14.05
CA GLU A 485 -5.37 -22.62 -15.41
C GLU A 485 -5.23 -21.16 -15.80
N GLN A 486 -4.97 -20.92 -17.08
CA GLN A 486 -5.04 -19.60 -17.70
C GLN A 486 -6.38 -19.43 -18.41
N ASP A 487 -7.05 -18.32 -18.13
CA ASP A 487 -8.27 -17.94 -18.84
C ASP A 487 -7.93 -17.43 -20.23
N ASN A 488 -8.52 -18.05 -21.26
CA ASN A 488 -8.35 -17.68 -22.65
C ASN A 488 -9.63 -17.06 -23.25
N GLY A 489 -10.52 -16.53 -22.41
CA GLY A 489 -11.80 -15.97 -22.80
C GLY A 489 -12.78 -17.05 -23.30
N ASP A 490 -13.19 -16.98 -24.57
CA ASP A 490 -14.15 -17.93 -25.15
C ASP A 490 -13.52 -19.31 -25.49
N LEU A 491 -12.19 -19.44 -25.40
CA LEU A 491 -11.48 -20.69 -25.63
C LEU A 491 -11.34 -21.49 -24.34
N PRO A 492 -11.13 -22.81 -24.43
CA PRO A 492 -10.82 -23.63 -23.24
C PRO A 492 -9.60 -23.07 -22.48
N ALA A 493 -9.66 -23.12 -21.17
CA ALA A 493 -8.55 -22.70 -20.33
C ALA A 493 -7.37 -23.68 -20.45
N ASP A 494 -6.16 -23.15 -20.51
CA ASP A 494 -4.92 -23.92 -20.56
C ASP A 494 -4.38 -24.19 -19.18
N ILE A 495 -3.96 -25.42 -18.88
CA ILE A 495 -3.25 -25.74 -17.65
C ILE A 495 -1.80 -25.23 -17.77
N ILE A 496 -1.46 -24.20 -16.99
CA ILE A 496 -0.13 -23.57 -16.99
C ILE A 496 0.72 -23.95 -15.77
N GLY A 497 0.17 -24.75 -14.86
CA GLY A 497 0.89 -25.25 -13.69
C GLY A 497 0.09 -26.32 -12.93
N ARG A 498 0.78 -27.25 -12.27
CA ARG A 498 0.19 -28.27 -11.40
C ARG A 498 1.18 -28.66 -10.30
N CYS A 499 0.67 -28.94 -9.11
CA CYS A 499 1.42 -29.52 -8.02
C CYS A 499 0.58 -30.62 -7.35
N PRO A 500 1.08 -31.88 -7.18
CA PRO A 500 2.35 -32.38 -7.69
C PRO A 500 2.38 -32.47 -9.23
N GLU A 501 3.57 -32.36 -9.80
CA GLU A 501 3.77 -32.53 -11.23
C GLU A 501 3.42 -33.99 -11.61
N ARG A 502 2.43 -34.19 -12.48
CA ARG A 502 2.21 -35.51 -13.08
C ARG A 502 3.19 -35.66 -14.25
N LYS A 503 4.06 -36.69 -14.19
CA LYS A 503 4.86 -37.08 -15.37
C LYS A 503 3.91 -37.40 -16.52
N PRO A 504 4.15 -36.90 -17.74
CA PRO A 504 3.34 -37.28 -18.88
C PRO A 504 3.52 -38.80 -19.12
N GLY A 505 2.45 -39.56 -18.94
CA GLY A 505 2.39 -40.96 -19.31
C GLY A 505 2.70 -41.96 -18.18
N ILE A 506 1.79 -42.17 -17.29
CA ILE A 506 1.40 -43.47 -16.72
C ILE A 506 -0.11 -43.53 -16.73
#